data_d5616b604e2e73a039873398937fd925
#
_entry.id   d5616b604e2e73a039873398937fd925
#
_cell.length_a   1.000
_cell.length_b   1.000
_cell.length_c   1.000
_cell.angle_alpha   90.00
_cell.angle_beta   90.00
_cell.angle_gamma   90.00
#
_symmetry.space_group_name_H-M   'P 1'
#
loop_
_entity.id
_entity.type
_entity.pdbx_description
1 polymer ?
#
loop_
_entity_poly.entity_id
_entity_poly.type
_entity_poly.pdbx_seq_one_letter_code
_entity_poly.pdbx_strand_id
1 'polypeptide(L)'
;STVPVGTARALRQRIAERLKAMGKNIPFDVASNPEFLREGRAVGDFDNPDRIVLGVASERAEKLLRELYKVFSRSNKPVVVTTPETAEMIKYASNAFLATKITFINEIANLCEQVGANALEVAAAMGKDGRISPKFLHPGPGYGGSCFPKDTKALADTGKKFGAPMTVVESVVLANQRQKKLAAEKIMRRFPDGGVIALLGLSFKPETDDIRESPAVEIAGALLADGRYTVRMYDPKALENARRQLGGQANAVWCGSKKEALDNADAVVIATEWSEFASMDLAALGSSLRQPVLFDLRNVYRKSEAETAGLEYYGTGV
;
A
#
# COMPACT_ATOMS: atom_id res chain seq x y z
N SER A 1 -15.16 11.88 -0.68
CA SER A 1 -14.06 12.27 -1.58
C SER A 1 -12.83 12.69 -0.79
N THR A 2 -11.65 12.29 -1.22
CA THR A 2 -10.37 12.74 -0.65
C THR A 2 -9.87 13.94 -1.43
N VAL A 3 -9.87 15.12 -0.81
CA VAL A 3 -9.50 16.39 -1.42
C VAL A 3 -8.56 17.17 -0.48
N PRO A 4 -7.65 18.03 -1.00
CA PRO A 4 -6.79 18.87 -0.18
C PRO A 4 -7.58 19.75 0.80
N VAL A 5 -6.99 20.01 1.97
CA VAL A 5 -7.62 20.85 3.01
C VAL A 5 -7.95 22.24 2.48
N GLY A 6 -9.18 22.69 2.72
CA GLY A 6 -9.73 23.95 2.21
C GLY A 6 -10.46 23.85 0.87
N THR A 7 -10.54 22.65 0.27
CA THR A 7 -11.23 22.45 -1.02
C THR A 7 -12.73 22.73 -0.90
N ALA A 8 -13.39 22.25 0.14
CA ALA A 8 -14.83 22.51 0.35
C ALA A 8 -15.12 24.01 0.48
N ARG A 9 -14.28 24.74 1.20
CA ARG A 9 -14.38 26.19 1.33
C ARG A 9 -14.22 26.92 -0.01
N ALA A 10 -13.18 26.57 -0.77
CA ALA A 10 -12.93 27.16 -2.10
C ALA A 10 -14.07 26.85 -3.07
N LEU A 11 -14.62 25.64 -3.04
CA LEU A 11 -15.77 25.24 -3.86
C LEU A 11 -17.02 26.03 -3.48
N ARG A 12 -17.30 26.19 -2.18
CA ARG A 12 -18.42 26.98 -1.68
C ARG A 12 -18.34 28.43 -2.17
N GLN A 13 -17.16 29.03 -2.11
CA GLN A 13 -16.94 30.39 -2.59
C GLN A 13 -17.21 30.49 -4.11
N ARG A 14 -16.65 29.61 -4.92
CA ARG A 14 -16.87 29.60 -6.38
C ARG A 14 -18.32 29.41 -6.74
N ILE A 15 -19.07 28.56 -6.08
CA ILE A 15 -20.50 28.35 -6.31
C ILE A 15 -21.27 29.65 -5.98
N ALA A 16 -20.97 30.27 -4.83
CA ALA A 16 -21.62 31.52 -4.43
C ALA A 16 -21.38 32.65 -5.44
N GLU A 17 -20.14 32.85 -5.89
CA GLU A 17 -19.77 33.83 -6.92
C GLU A 17 -20.51 33.56 -8.23
N ARG A 18 -20.59 32.28 -8.63
CA ARG A 18 -21.29 31.89 -9.87
C ARG A 18 -22.78 32.13 -9.80
N LEU A 19 -23.43 31.78 -8.68
CA LEU A 19 -24.86 32.06 -8.47
C LEU A 19 -25.15 33.55 -8.48
N LYS A 20 -24.31 34.37 -7.83
CA LYS A 20 -24.42 35.83 -7.84
C LYS A 20 -24.30 36.38 -9.27
N ALA A 21 -23.32 35.93 -10.05
CA ALA A 21 -23.14 36.33 -11.44
C ALA A 21 -24.34 35.98 -12.35
N MET A 22 -25.06 34.90 -11.99
CA MET A 22 -26.28 34.47 -12.68
C MET A 22 -27.57 35.18 -12.18
N GLY A 23 -27.48 36.11 -11.22
CA GLY A 23 -28.63 36.74 -10.58
C GLY A 23 -29.49 35.76 -9.76
N LYS A 24 -28.95 34.62 -9.35
CA LYS A 24 -29.67 33.56 -8.61
C LYS A 24 -29.34 33.61 -7.12
N ASN A 25 -30.38 33.54 -6.29
CA ASN A 25 -30.26 33.41 -4.84
C ASN A 25 -30.77 32.02 -4.40
N ILE A 26 -29.95 30.99 -4.66
CA ILE A 26 -30.28 29.61 -4.32
C ILE A 26 -29.49 29.21 -3.08
N PRO A 27 -30.15 28.81 -1.97
CA PRO A 27 -29.42 28.29 -0.79
C PRO A 27 -28.77 26.95 -1.09
N PHE A 28 -27.50 26.81 -0.77
CA PHE A 28 -26.75 25.59 -0.94
C PHE A 28 -25.78 25.38 0.22
N ASP A 29 -25.35 24.12 0.42
CA ASP A 29 -24.28 23.75 1.32
C ASP A 29 -23.23 22.95 0.56
N VAL A 30 -21.99 23.04 1.02
CA VAL A 30 -20.89 22.16 0.63
C VAL A 30 -20.41 21.45 1.88
N ALA A 31 -20.37 20.14 1.82
CA ALA A 31 -19.90 19.29 2.92
C ALA A 31 -18.69 18.47 2.47
N SER A 32 -17.78 18.19 3.36
CA SER A 32 -16.69 17.24 3.18
C SER A 32 -17.02 15.95 3.91
N ASN A 33 -17.13 14.86 3.16
CA ASN A 33 -17.41 13.54 3.72
C ASN A 33 -16.37 12.56 3.18
N PRO A 34 -15.21 12.46 3.87
CA PRO A 34 -14.14 11.56 3.48
C PRO A 34 -14.56 10.10 3.65
N GLU A 35 -14.04 9.24 2.77
CA GLU A 35 -14.19 7.79 2.86
C GLU A 35 -12.94 7.15 3.43
N PHE A 36 -13.08 5.98 4.04
CA PHE A 36 -11.99 5.18 4.62
C PHE A 36 -12.04 3.74 4.10
N LEU A 37 -12.45 3.60 2.85
CA LEU A 37 -12.67 2.31 2.18
C LEU A 37 -11.32 1.70 1.76
N ARG A 38 -11.26 0.37 1.84
CA ARG A 38 -10.13 -0.40 1.33
C ARG A 38 -10.48 -0.95 -0.05
N GLU A 39 -9.63 -0.71 -1.01
CA GLU A 39 -9.74 -1.30 -2.34
C GLU A 39 -9.85 -2.82 -2.24
N GLY A 40 -10.71 -3.46 -3.06
CA GLY A 40 -11.05 -4.88 -2.95
C GLY A 40 -12.06 -5.24 -1.86
N ARG A 41 -12.35 -4.33 -0.90
CA ARG A 41 -13.32 -4.54 0.20
C ARG A 41 -14.25 -3.35 0.42
N ALA A 42 -14.33 -2.44 -0.55
CA ALA A 42 -15.01 -1.15 -0.40
C ALA A 42 -16.50 -1.28 -0.02
N VAL A 43 -17.23 -2.24 -0.57
CA VAL A 43 -18.64 -2.46 -0.24
C VAL A 43 -18.80 -2.86 1.23
N GLY A 44 -18.05 -3.86 1.69
CA GLY A 44 -18.11 -4.28 3.09
C GLY A 44 -17.67 -3.20 4.09
N ASP A 45 -16.66 -2.40 3.73
CA ASP A 45 -16.21 -1.27 4.56
C ASP A 45 -17.25 -0.13 4.58
N PHE A 46 -18.02 0.06 3.49
CA PHE A 46 -19.08 1.04 3.44
C PHE A 46 -20.30 0.60 4.27
N ASP A 47 -20.69 -0.67 4.17
CA ASP A 47 -21.82 -1.23 4.93
C ASP A 47 -21.52 -1.34 6.44
N ASN A 48 -20.24 -1.50 6.80
CA ASN A 48 -19.82 -1.62 8.20
C ASN A 48 -18.57 -0.75 8.51
N PRO A 49 -18.69 0.59 8.45
CA PRO A 49 -17.58 1.50 8.66
C PRO A 49 -17.13 1.52 10.12
N ASP A 50 -15.83 1.72 10.35
CA ASP A 50 -15.31 1.98 11.71
C ASP A 50 -15.85 3.31 12.28
N ARG A 51 -16.01 4.30 11.43
CA ARG A 51 -16.59 5.63 11.71
C ARG A 51 -17.08 6.31 10.44
N ILE A 52 -17.98 7.28 10.61
CA ILE A 52 -18.42 8.20 9.57
C ILE A 52 -17.97 9.60 9.97
N VAL A 53 -17.36 10.35 9.04
CA VAL A 53 -16.91 11.74 9.30
C VAL A 53 -17.69 12.69 8.40
N LEU A 54 -18.35 13.66 9.02
CA LEU A 54 -19.18 14.67 8.35
C LEU A 54 -18.60 16.07 8.62
N GLY A 55 -17.95 16.64 7.63
CA GLY A 55 -17.46 18.02 7.63
C GLY A 55 -18.55 18.97 7.10
N VAL A 56 -19.21 19.68 7.95
CA VAL A 56 -20.36 20.52 7.63
C VAL A 56 -20.20 21.94 8.17
N ALA A 57 -20.85 22.90 7.51
CA ALA A 57 -20.85 24.31 7.90
C ALA A 57 -22.26 24.81 8.30
N SER A 58 -23.29 23.95 8.29
CA SER A 58 -24.65 24.30 8.66
C SER A 58 -25.38 23.13 9.31
N GLU A 59 -26.31 23.41 10.20
CA GLU A 59 -27.21 22.42 10.82
C GLU A 59 -28.06 21.70 9.78
N ARG A 60 -28.44 22.37 8.70
CA ARG A 60 -29.21 21.78 7.60
C ARG A 60 -28.40 20.67 6.93
N ALA A 61 -27.13 20.90 6.62
CA ALA A 61 -26.25 19.92 6.01
C ALA A 61 -25.99 18.74 6.97
N GLU A 62 -25.78 19.01 8.27
CA GLU A 62 -25.62 17.97 9.28
C GLU A 62 -26.84 17.06 9.35
N LYS A 63 -28.05 17.65 9.48
CA LYS A 63 -29.29 16.88 9.58
C LYS A 63 -29.51 15.98 8.37
N LEU A 64 -29.31 16.50 7.16
CA LEU A 64 -29.48 15.75 5.92
C LEU A 64 -28.48 14.59 5.82
N LEU A 65 -27.19 14.83 6.15
CA LEU A 65 -26.18 13.79 6.08
C LEU A 65 -26.37 12.72 7.17
N ARG A 66 -26.76 13.11 8.38
CA ARG A 66 -27.11 12.13 9.43
C ARG A 66 -28.29 11.25 9.01
N GLU A 67 -29.30 11.81 8.38
CA GLU A 67 -30.45 11.05 7.88
C GLU A 67 -30.03 10.09 6.74
N LEU A 68 -29.18 10.55 5.81
CA LEU A 68 -28.61 9.73 4.74
C LEU A 68 -27.86 8.50 5.30
N TYR A 69 -27.03 8.71 6.32
CA TYR A 69 -26.21 7.66 6.93
C TYR A 69 -26.96 6.81 7.97
N LYS A 70 -28.18 7.18 8.36
CA LYS A 70 -28.98 6.46 9.36
C LYS A 70 -29.21 4.99 8.98
N VAL A 71 -29.38 4.70 7.69
CA VAL A 71 -29.57 3.34 7.18
C VAL A 71 -28.34 2.47 7.42
N PHE A 72 -27.14 3.05 7.32
CA PHE A 72 -25.85 2.37 7.49
C PHE A 72 -25.38 2.35 8.95
N SER A 73 -25.90 3.25 9.80
CA SER A 73 -25.52 3.33 11.21
C SER A 73 -26.29 2.39 12.13
N ARG A 74 -27.01 1.39 11.59
CA ARG A 74 -27.73 0.39 12.38
C ARG A 74 -26.84 -0.38 13.36
N SER A 75 -25.53 -0.38 13.14
CA SER A 75 -24.51 -1.03 13.98
C SER A 75 -23.90 -0.11 15.04
N ASN A 76 -24.55 1.02 15.37
CA ASN A 76 -24.11 1.98 16.40
C ASN A 76 -22.67 2.54 16.16
N LYS A 77 -22.29 2.75 14.90
CA LYS A 77 -20.97 3.28 14.54
C LYS A 77 -20.88 4.79 14.83
N PRO A 78 -19.75 5.28 15.33
CA PRO A 78 -19.60 6.69 15.67
C PRO A 78 -19.69 7.58 14.43
N VAL A 79 -20.53 8.62 14.53
CA VAL A 79 -20.61 9.71 13.54
C VAL A 79 -19.91 10.94 14.13
N VAL A 80 -18.79 11.30 13.53
CA VAL A 80 -18.00 12.46 13.92
C VAL A 80 -18.43 13.65 13.07
N VAL A 81 -19.05 14.67 13.68
CA VAL A 81 -19.42 15.91 13.01
C VAL A 81 -18.38 16.99 13.33
N THR A 82 -17.90 17.66 12.31
CA THR A 82 -16.85 18.68 12.45
C THR A 82 -16.91 19.68 11.30
N THR A 83 -15.93 20.61 11.21
CA THR A 83 -15.82 21.53 10.07
C THR A 83 -15.34 20.79 8.82
N PRO A 84 -15.62 21.32 7.61
CA PRO A 84 -15.13 20.73 6.37
C PRO A 84 -13.61 20.58 6.35
N GLU A 85 -12.86 21.57 6.78
CA GLU A 85 -11.39 21.54 6.85
C GLU A 85 -10.86 20.45 7.78
N THR A 86 -11.51 20.28 8.93
CA THR A 86 -11.13 19.22 9.89
C THR A 86 -11.43 17.85 9.32
N ALA A 87 -12.57 17.66 8.64
CA ALA A 87 -12.91 16.40 7.99
C ALA A 87 -11.91 16.03 6.87
N GLU A 88 -11.52 17.01 6.06
CA GLU A 88 -10.49 16.85 5.02
C GLU A 88 -9.14 16.46 5.66
N MET A 89 -8.73 17.13 6.75
CA MET A 89 -7.49 16.83 7.47
C MET A 89 -7.50 15.44 8.10
N ILE A 90 -8.61 14.98 8.68
CA ILE A 90 -8.74 13.65 9.29
C ILE A 90 -8.37 12.55 8.29
N LYS A 91 -8.78 12.67 7.03
CA LYS A 91 -8.45 11.68 5.99
C LYS A 91 -6.95 11.61 5.74
N TYR A 92 -6.30 12.75 5.50
CA TYR A 92 -4.87 12.82 5.23
C TYR A 92 -4.02 12.38 6.43
N ALA A 93 -4.37 12.86 7.63
CA ALA A 93 -3.67 12.49 8.86
C ALA A 93 -3.76 10.98 9.13
N SER A 94 -4.96 10.39 8.94
CA SER A 94 -5.14 8.93 9.10
C SER A 94 -4.27 8.14 8.12
N ASN A 95 -4.28 8.48 6.82
CA ASN A 95 -3.49 7.77 5.83
C ASN A 95 -1.98 7.95 6.03
N ALA A 96 -1.54 9.16 6.38
CA ALA A 96 -0.13 9.44 6.70
C ALA A 96 0.34 8.66 7.93
N PHE A 97 -0.49 8.54 8.96
CA PHE A 97 -0.14 7.77 10.15
C PHE A 97 -0.05 6.26 9.86
N LEU A 98 -0.96 5.72 9.05
CA LEU A 98 -0.88 4.31 8.62
C LEU A 98 0.38 4.04 7.79
N ALA A 99 0.72 4.95 6.86
CA ALA A 99 1.97 4.87 6.09
C ALA A 99 3.21 4.96 7.00
N THR A 100 3.17 5.79 8.06
CA THR A 100 4.22 5.89 9.07
C THR A 100 4.43 4.56 9.79
N LYS A 101 3.36 3.88 10.20
CA LYS A 101 3.45 2.57 10.87
C LYS A 101 4.13 1.52 9.99
N ILE A 102 3.75 1.45 8.70
CA ILE A 102 4.36 0.52 7.74
C ILE A 102 5.85 0.86 7.56
N THR A 103 6.17 2.13 7.37
CA THR A 103 7.57 2.56 7.16
C THR A 103 8.41 2.31 8.39
N PHE A 104 7.89 2.62 9.58
CA PHE A 104 8.58 2.37 10.84
C PHE A 104 8.93 0.89 11.03
N ILE A 105 7.95 -0.02 10.82
CA ILE A 105 8.23 -1.45 11.01
C ILE A 105 9.18 -2.00 9.93
N ASN A 106 9.21 -1.40 8.73
CA ASN A 106 10.18 -1.75 7.70
C ASN A 106 11.61 -1.33 8.09
N GLU A 107 11.80 -0.16 8.68
CA GLU A 107 13.11 0.26 9.20
C GLU A 107 13.57 -0.64 10.37
N ILE A 108 12.65 -1.00 11.26
CA ILE A 108 12.94 -2.00 12.32
C ILE A 108 13.31 -3.35 11.71
N ALA A 109 12.62 -3.80 10.67
CA ALA A 109 12.92 -5.05 9.99
C ALA A 109 14.34 -5.04 9.39
N ASN A 110 14.71 -3.96 8.71
CA ASN A 110 16.05 -3.81 8.15
C ASN A 110 17.15 -3.84 9.24
N LEU A 111 16.89 -3.23 10.39
CA LEU A 111 17.81 -3.30 11.53
C LEU A 111 17.87 -4.71 12.14
N CYS A 112 16.72 -5.38 12.30
CA CYS A 112 16.64 -6.73 12.82
C CYS A 112 17.53 -7.71 12.02
N GLU A 113 17.53 -7.60 10.70
CA GLU A 113 18.38 -8.41 9.82
C GLU A 113 19.89 -8.22 10.11
N GLN A 114 20.30 -7.02 10.53
CA GLN A 114 21.71 -6.72 10.82
C GLN A 114 22.15 -7.17 12.22
N VAL A 115 21.22 -7.19 13.17
CA VAL A 115 21.51 -7.49 14.59
C VAL A 115 21.07 -8.90 15.00
N GLY A 116 20.51 -9.69 14.09
CA GLY A 116 20.03 -11.05 14.36
C GLY A 116 18.74 -11.12 15.18
N ALA A 117 17.91 -10.07 15.15
CA ALA A 117 16.59 -10.05 15.77
C ALA A 117 15.50 -10.47 14.77
N ASN A 118 14.31 -10.82 15.26
CA ASN A 118 13.15 -11.17 14.44
C ASN A 118 12.11 -10.04 14.45
N ALA A 119 11.92 -9.35 13.33
CA ALA A 119 11.01 -8.23 13.22
C ALA A 119 9.53 -8.62 13.36
N LEU A 120 9.15 -9.87 13.03
CA LEU A 120 7.78 -10.36 13.23
C LEU A 120 7.45 -10.50 14.71
N GLU A 121 8.41 -10.97 15.50
CA GLU A 121 8.27 -11.07 16.96
C GLU A 121 8.23 -9.68 17.62
N VAL A 122 9.09 -8.76 17.15
CA VAL A 122 9.07 -7.35 17.57
C VAL A 122 7.71 -6.73 17.30
N ALA A 123 7.20 -6.86 16.06
CA ALA A 123 5.90 -6.33 15.65
C ALA A 123 4.74 -6.94 16.46
N ALA A 124 4.78 -8.26 16.69
CA ALA A 124 3.77 -8.96 17.49
C ALA A 124 3.78 -8.50 18.96
N ALA A 125 4.96 -8.34 19.55
CA ALA A 125 5.09 -7.87 20.93
C ALA A 125 4.65 -6.40 21.10
N MET A 126 5.12 -5.51 20.22
CA MET A 126 4.69 -4.10 20.18
C MET A 126 3.18 -3.96 20.00
N GLY A 127 2.62 -4.77 19.11
CA GLY A 127 1.20 -4.72 18.77
C GLY A 127 0.26 -5.13 19.92
N LYS A 128 0.77 -5.81 20.95
CA LYS A 128 0.00 -6.13 22.18
C LYS A 128 -0.26 -4.90 23.05
N ASP A 129 0.53 -3.83 22.92
CA ASP A 129 0.23 -2.57 23.58
C ASP A 129 -0.97 -1.91 22.86
N GLY A 130 -2.08 -1.71 23.59
CA GLY A 130 -3.30 -1.13 23.06
C GLY A 130 -3.12 0.29 22.48
N ARG A 131 -2.10 1.03 22.92
CA ARG A 131 -1.74 2.35 22.38
C ARG A 131 -1.12 2.25 20.98
N ILE A 132 -0.50 1.12 20.63
CA ILE A 132 0.18 0.88 19.37
C ILE A 132 -0.73 0.14 18.38
N SER A 133 -1.38 -0.94 18.80
CA SER A 133 -2.20 -1.85 17.99
C SER A 133 -1.37 -2.65 16.95
N PRO A 134 -1.67 -3.93 16.68
CA PRO A 134 -0.93 -4.76 15.73
C PRO A 134 -1.20 -4.40 14.26
N LYS A 135 -2.27 -3.63 13.98
CA LYS A 135 -2.63 -3.26 12.62
C LYS A 135 -1.56 -2.38 11.98
N PHE A 136 -1.19 -2.67 10.73
CA PHE A 136 -0.17 -1.95 9.95
C PHE A 136 1.27 -2.10 10.48
N LEU A 137 1.57 -3.13 11.27
CA LEU A 137 2.91 -3.50 11.69
C LEU A 137 3.39 -4.78 10.97
N HIS A 138 3.20 -4.85 9.67
CA HIS A 138 3.63 -5.99 8.85
C HIS A 138 4.82 -5.54 7.98
N PRO A 139 6.04 -6.05 8.25
CA PRO A 139 7.22 -5.76 7.42
C PRO A 139 7.03 -6.26 5.99
N GLY A 140 7.55 -5.50 5.02
CA GLY A 140 7.46 -5.85 3.62
C GLY A 140 8.28 -4.94 2.71
N PRO A 141 8.10 -5.01 1.39
CA PRO A 141 8.90 -4.28 0.41
C PRO A 141 8.54 -2.78 0.30
N GLY A 142 7.67 -2.28 1.15
CA GLY A 142 7.14 -0.91 1.14
C GLY A 142 5.65 -0.86 0.83
N TYR A 143 5.07 0.34 0.96
CA TYR A 143 3.69 0.59 0.59
C TYR A 143 3.57 1.18 -0.82
N GLY A 144 2.45 0.90 -1.46
CA GLY A 144 2.06 1.39 -2.77
C GLY A 144 0.55 1.70 -2.83
N GLY A 145 -0.01 1.62 -4.01
CA GLY A 145 -1.42 1.87 -4.29
C GLY A 145 -1.76 3.34 -4.48
N SER A 146 -3.02 3.60 -4.70
CA SER A 146 -3.54 4.94 -5.05
C SER A 146 -3.63 5.91 -3.88
N CYS A 147 -3.66 5.42 -2.63
CA CYS A 147 -3.99 6.24 -1.46
C CYS A 147 -2.76 6.74 -0.72
N PHE A 148 -1.96 5.86 -0.12
CA PHE A 148 -0.86 6.26 0.76
C PHE A 148 0.19 7.14 0.05
N PRO A 149 0.69 6.81 -1.16
CA PRO A 149 1.68 7.65 -1.82
C PRO A 149 1.13 9.04 -2.16
N LYS A 150 -0.09 9.10 -2.67
CA LYS A 150 -0.74 10.35 -3.04
C LYS A 150 -1.02 11.23 -1.81
N ASP A 151 -1.59 10.66 -0.77
CA ASP A 151 -2.05 11.41 0.40
C ASP A 151 -0.88 11.89 1.27
N THR A 152 0.19 11.09 1.41
CA THR A 152 1.40 11.52 2.12
C THR A 152 2.10 12.67 1.40
N LYS A 153 2.28 12.58 0.09
CA LYS A 153 2.84 13.65 -0.74
C LYS A 153 1.99 14.92 -0.65
N ALA A 154 0.67 14.79 -0.80
CA ALA A 154 -0.25 15.94 -0.73
C ALA A 154 -0.28 16.60 0.65
N LEU A 155 -0.16 15.84 1.74
CA LEU A 155 -0.07 16.38 3.09
C LEU A 155 1.25 17.13 3.30
N ALA A 156 2.38 16.58 2.83
CA ALA A 156 3.68 17.23 2.88
C ALA A 156 3.67 18.57 2.10
N ASP A 157 3.12 18.58 0.89
CA ASP A 157 3.00 19.77 0.05
C ASP A 157 2.05 20.82 0.69
N THR A 158 0.96 20.35 1.33
CA THR A 158 0.07 21.23 2.08
C THR A 158 0.81 21.90 3.24
N GLY A 159 1.60 21.13 4.01
CA GLY A 159 2.41 21.67 5.09
C GLY A 159 3.37 22.75 4.60
N LYS A 160 4.09 22.52 3.49
CA LYS A 160 4.99 23.51 2.89
C LYS A 160 4.24 24.77 2.48
N LYS A 161 3.10 24.61 1.82
CA LYS A 161 2.28 25.76 1.36
C LYS A 161 1.83 26.68 2.50
N PHE A 162 1.56 26.11 3.67
CA PHE A 162 1.11 26.88 4.85
C PHE A 162 2.23 27.18 5.87
N GLY A 163 3.49 26.97 5.51
CA GLY A 163 4.63 27.26 6.40
C GLY A 163 4.73 26.35 7.63
N ALA A 164 4.07 25.17 7.58
CA ALA A 164 4.06 24.16 8.64
C ALA A 164 4.64 22.84 8.09
N PRO A 165 5.98 22.70 7.94
CA PRO A 165 6.61 21.54 7.29
C PRO A 165 6.26 20.25 8.03
N MET A 166 5.91 19.23 7.27
CA MET A 166 5.51 17.91 7.77
C MET A 166 6.70 16.95 7.77
N THR A 167 7.73 17.24 8.57
CA THR A 167 9.03 16.56 8.58
C THR A 167 8.90 15.04 8.75
N VAL A 168 8.04 14.57 9.65
CA VAL A 168 7.80 13.12 9.84
C VAL A 168 7.24 12.50 8.56
N VAL A 169 6.25 13.14 7.92
CA VAL A 169 5.60 12.61 6.70
C VAL A 169 6.59 12.62 5.52
N GLU A 170 7.40 13.67 5.39
CA GLU A 170 8.45 13.74 4.37
C GLU A 170 9.48 12.63 4.54
N SER A 171 9.90 12.37 5.79
CA SER A 171 10.81 11.25 6.11
C SER A 171 10.19 9.90 5.77
N VAL A 172 8.91 9.71 6.04
CA VAL A 172 8.16 8.47 5.68
C VAL A 172 8.17 8.24 4.17
N VAL A 173 7.92 9.28 3.37
CA VAL A 173 7.96 9.18 1.89
C VAL A 173 9.35 8.75 1.41
N LEU A 174 10.41 9.38 1.93
CA LEU A 174 11.79 9.05 1.56
C LEU A 174 12.19 7.65 2.01
N ALA A 175 11.85 7.26 3.23
CA ALA A 175 12.15 5.93 3.77
C ALA A 175 11.42 4.82 2.99
N ASN A 176 10.17 5.05 2.58
CA ASN A 176 9.44 4.08 1.75
C ASN A 176 10.08 3.90 0.35
N GLN A 177 10.56 4.98 -0.27
CA GLN A 177 11.30 4.89 -1.53
C GLN A 177 12.60 4.09 -1.38
N ARG A 178 13.31 4.28 -0.26
CA ARG A 178 14.52 3.49 0.07
C ARG A 178 14.19 2.02 0.26
N GLN A 179 13.09 1.72 0.97
CA GLN A 179 12.65 0.35 1.22
C GLN A 179 12.43 -0.45 -0.07
N LYS A 180 11.76 0.14 -1.06
CA LYS A 180 11.53 -0.50 -2.36
C LYS A 180 12.84 -0.84 -3.08
N LYS A 181 13.84 0.04 -3.01
CA LYS A 181 15.17 -0.20 -3.59
C LYS A 181 15.94 -1.30 -2.88
N LEU A 182 15.90 -1.32 -1.54
CA LEU A 182 16.58 -2.34 -0.73
C LEU A 182 16.13 -3.76 -1.07
N ALA A 183 14.85 -3.96 -1.40
CA ALA A 183 14.33 -5.26 -1.81
C ALA A 183 14.99 -5.75 -3.13
N ALA A 184 15.12 -4.88 -4.12
CA ALA A 184 15.83 -5.21 -5.37
C ALA A 184 17.33 -5.44 -5.12
N GLU A 185 17.96 -4.61 -4.30
CA GLU A 185 19.39 -4.73 -3.95
C GLU A 185 19.71 -6.06 -3.24
N LYS A 186 18.81 -6.59 -2.41
CA LYS A 186 18.97 -7.91 -1.78
C LYS A 186 19.06 -9.02 -2.83
N ILE A 187 18.18 -8.98 -3.84
CA ILE A 187 18.18 -9.95 -4.94
C ILE A 187 19.47 -9.83 -5.73
N MET A 188 19.87 -8.61 -6.10
CA MET A 188 21.09 -8.33 -6.87
C MET A 188 22.36 -8.77 -6.12
N ARG A 189 22.38 -8.62 -4.81
CA ARG A 189 23.51 -9.06 -3.96
C ARG A 189 23.66 -10.58 -3.92
N ARG A 190 22.54 -11.30 -3.90
CA ARG A 190 22.58 -12.78 -3.91
C ARG A 190 22.93 -13.34 -5.31
N PHE A 191 22.60 -12.60 -6.36
CA PHE A 191 22.84 -12.97 -7.75
C PHE A 191 23.67 -11.89 -8.47
N PRO A 192 24.94 -11.69 -8.11
CA PRO A 192 25.77 -10.59 -8.62
C PRO A 192 26.02 -10.68 -10.13
N ASP A 193 26.02 -11.88 -10.68
CA ASP A 193 26.23 -12.13 -12.12
C ASP A 193 24.94 -12.10 -12.93
N GLY A 194 23.80 -11.82 -12.26
CA GLY A 194 22.47 -11.87 -12.87
C GLY A 194 21.83 -13.25 -12.75
N GLY A 195 20.75 -13.45 -13.49
CA GLY A 195 20.00 -14.71 -13.50
C GLY A 195 18.54 -14.57 -13.92
N VAL A 196 17.82 -15.66 -13.86
CA VAL A 196 16.39 -15.73 -14.15
C VAL A 196 15.61 -15.68 -12.86
N ILE A 197 14.88 -14.59 -12.65
CA ILE A 197 14.11 -14.34 -11.42
C ILE A 197 12.62 -14.47 -11.71
N ALA A 198 11.95 -15.41 -11.03
CA ALA A 198 10.50 -15.51 -11.04
C ALA A 198 9.93 -14.49 -10.05
N LEU A 199 9.19 -13.49 -10.50
CA LEU A 199 8.53 -12.49 -9.67
C LEU A 199 7.03 -12.77 -9.62
N LEU A 200 6.54 -13.16 -8.45
CA LEU A 200 5.14 -13.48 -8.19
C LEU A 200 4.45 -12.33 -7.45
N GLY A 201 3.44 -11.76 -8.09
CA GLY A 201 2.71 -10.60 -7.61
C GLY A 201 3.29 -9.29 -8.14
N LEU A 202 2.44 -8.50 -8.80
CA LEU A 202 2.75 -7.20 -9.38
C LEU A 202 1.84 -6.11 -8.83
N SER A 203 0.63 -6.47 -8.42
CA SER A 203 -0.29 -5.57 -7.70
C SER A 203 0.31 -5.14 -6.36
N PHE A 204 -0.05 -3.95 -5.88
CA PHE A 204 0.47 -3.43 -4.60
C PHE A 204 -0.05 -4.21 -3.38
N LYS A 205 -1.14 -4.95 -3.53
CA LYS A 205 -1.76 -5.87 -2.56
C LYS A 205 -2.62 -6.90 -3.29
N PRO A 206 -3.04 -8.01 -2.65
CA PRO A 206 -3.94 -8.99 -3.26
C PRO A 206 -5.35 -8.41 -3.53
N GLU A 207 -6.10 -9.11 -4.36
CA GLU A 207 -7.51 -8.83 -4.75
C GLU A 207 -7.73 -7.52 -5.53
N THR A 208 -6.68 -6.99 -6.19
CA THR A 208 -6.77 -5.84 -7.09
C THR A 208 -5.82 -5.99 -8.30
N ASP A 209 -6.10 -5.26 -9.36
CA ASP A 209 -5.21 -5.09 -10.51
C ASP A 209 -4.39 -3.79 -10.45
N ASP A 210 -4.49 -3.03 -9.34
CA ASP A 210 -3.81 -1.75 -9.15
C ASP A 210 -2.31 -1.94 -8.91
N ILE A 211 -1.52 -1.36 -9.81
CA ILE A 211 -0.06 -1.37 -9.78
C ILE A 211 0.56 -0.02 -9.46
N ARG A 212 -0.27 0.99 -9.18
CA ARG A 212 0.23 2.35 -8.90
C ARG A 212 1.18 2.37 -7.72
N GLU A 213 2.40 2.86 -7.93
CA GLU A 213 3.45 2.90 -6.91
C GLU A 213 3.71 1.51 -6.26
N SER A 214 3.40 0.41 -6.97
CA SER A 214 3.61 -0.95 -6.47
C SER A 214 5.10 -1.21 -6.24
N PRO A 215 5.51 -1.66 -5.04
CA PRO A 215 6.88 -2.09 -4.80
C PRO A 215 7.34 -3.21 -5.75
N ALA A 216 6.44 -4.12 -6.10
CA ALA A 216 6.75 -5.24 -7.00
C ALA A 216 7.13 -4.75 -8.41
N VAL A 217 6.41 -3.76 -8.94
CA VAL A 217 6.71 -3.16 -10.25
C VAL A 217 8.02 -2.38 -10.21
N GLU A 218 8.33 -1.69 -9.11
CA GLU A 218 9.61 -0.99 -8.95
C GLU A 218 10.79 -1.98 -8.85
N ILE A 219 10.62 -3.10 -8.12
CA ILE A 219 11.62 -4.17 -8.03
C ILE A 219 11.85 -4.78 -9.42
N ALA A 220 10.77 -5.14 -10.14
CA ALA A 220 10.85 -5.64 -11.51
C ALA A 220 11.61 -4.67 -12.41
N GLY A 221 11.22 -3.39 -12.37
CA GLY A 221 11.87 -2.34 -13.17
C GLY A 221 13.36 -2.18 -12.87
N ALA A 222 13.77 -2.28 -11.61
CA ALA A 222 15.18 -2.21 -11.21
C ALA A 222 15.99 -3.40 -11.73
N LEU A 223 15.46 -4.63 -11.61
CA LEU A 223 16.11 -5.84 -12.13
C LEU A 223 16.22 -5.82 -13.66
N LEU A 224 15.17 -5.40 -14.35
CA LEU A 224 15.15 -5.29 -15.80
C LEU A 224 16.13 -4.23 -16.30
N ALA A 225 16.18 -3.08 -15.65
CA ALA A 225 17.09 -1.97 -16.03
C ALA A 225 18.57 -2.30 -15.84
N ASP A 226 18.91 -3.19 -14.90
CA ASP A 226 20.27 -3.69 -14.70
C ASP A 226 20.79 -4.49 -15.92
N GLY A 227 19.88 -5.18 -16.64
CA GLY A 227 20.18 -5.91 -17.86
C GLY A 227 20.77 -7.31 -17.67
N ARG A 228 21.30 -7.65 -16.49
CA ARG A 228 21.83 -9.00 -16.18
C ARG A 228 20.74 -10.00 -15.82
N TYR A 229 19.52 -9.52 -15.49
CA TYR A 229 18.42 -10.35 -15.02
C TYR A 229 17.37 -10.53 -16.11
N THR A 230 16.88 -11.76 -16.27
CA THR A 230 15.62 -12.03 -16.95
C THR A 230 14.53 -12.15 -15.88
N VAL A 231 13.49 -11.34 -15.96
CA VAL A 231 12.41 -11.35 -14.96
C VAL A 231 11.17 -12.02 -15.54
N ARG A 232 10.80 -13.17 -14.98
CA ARG A 232 9.61 -13.94 -15.33
C ARG A 232 8.49 -13.55 -14.38
N MET A 233 7.51 -12.82 -14.87
CA MET A 233 6.50 -12.15 -14.05
C MET A 233 5.13 -12.82 -14.18
N TYR A 234 4.50 -13.00 -13.04
CA TYR A 234 3.12 -13.46 -12.96
C TYR A 234 2.33 -12.73 -11.87
N ASP A 235 1.11 -12.34 -12.18
CA ASP A 235 0.12 -11.82 -11.22
C ASP A 235 -1.29 -12.25 -11.68
N PRO A 236 -2.18 -12.69 -10.78
CA PRO A 236 -3.51 -13.17 -11.13
C PRO A 236 -4.41 -12.12 -11.79
N LYS A 237 -4.21 -10.81 -11.49
CA LYS A 237 -5.07 -9.73 -11.97
C LYS A 237 -4.30 -8.57 -12.63
N ALA A 238 -3.08 -8.30 -12.20
CA ALA A 238 -2.35 -7.08 -12.56
C ALA A 238 -1.35 -7.25 -13.74
N LEU A 239 -1.23 -8.44 -14.32
CA LEU A 239 -0.22 -8.76 -15.34
C LEU A 239 -0.26 -7.80 -16.52
N GLU A 240 -1.45 -7.55 -17.09
CA GLU A 240 -1.59 -6.68 -18.27
C GLU A 240 -1.33 -5.21 -17.96
N ASN A 241 -1.69 -4.73 -16.75
CA ASN A 241 -1.39 -3.37 -16.33
C ASN A 241 0.12 -3.17 -16.15
N ALA A 242 0.80 -4.14 -15.54
CA ALA A 242 2.25 -4.13 -15.38
C ALA A 242 2.99 -4.19 -16.72
N ARG A 243 2.49 -5.02 -17.67
CA ARG A 243 3.03 -5.12 -19.02
C ARG A 243 2.98 -3.81 -19.77
N ARG A 244 1.88 -3.06 -19.65
CA ARG A 244 1.76 -1.73 -20.27
C ARG A 244 2.74 -0.73 -19.66
N GLN A 245 3.00 -0.80 -18.33
CA GLN A 245 3.87 0.13 -17.63
C GLN A 245 5.36 -0.18 -17.83
N LEU A 246 5.77 -1.45 -17.71
CA LEU A 246 7.17 -1.86 -17.83
C LEU A 246 7.62 -2.04 -19.29
N GLY A 247 6.68 -2.26 -20.20
CA GLY A 247 6.92 -2.21 -21.64
C GLY A 247 7.80 -3.31 -22.21
N GLY A 248 8.25 -3.12 -23.45
CA GLY A 248 8.92 -4.10 -24.29
C GLY A 248 10.41 -4.28 -24.02
N GLN A 249 10.83 -4.48 -22.79
CA GLN A 249 12.21 -4.87 -22.47
C GLN A 249 12.41 -6.34 -22.85
N ALA A 250 13.50 -6.64 -23.57
CA ALA A 250 13.78 -7.99 -24.13
C ALA A 250 13.96 -9.07 -23.04
N ASN A 251 14.33 -8.65 -21.82
CA ASN A 251 14.54 -9.51 -20.66
C ASN A 251 13.30 -9.61 -19.73
N ALA A 252 12.15 -9.04 -20.14
CA ALA A 252 10.88 -9.17 -19.44
C ALA A 252 10.05 -10.31 -20.03
N VAL A 253 9.72 -11.32 -19.22
CA VAL A 253 8.90 -12.47 -19.61
C VAL A 253 7.58 -12.43 -18.87
N TRP A 254 6.49 -12.35 -19.60
CA TRP A 254 5.12 -12.27 -19.09
C TRP A 254 4.49 -13.65 -19.09
N CYS A 255 4.29 -14.23 -17.93
CA CYS A 255 3.85 -15.62 -17.77
C CYS A 255 2.35 -15.71 -17.50
N GLY A 256 1.69 -16.68 -18.14
CA GLY A 256 0.24 -16.93 -17.97
C GLY A 256 -0.10 -17.70 -16.70
N SER A 257 0.88 -18.19 -15.97
CA SER A 257 0.71 -18.92 -14.71
C SER A 257 1.94 -18.85 -13.82
N LYS A 258 1.75 -19.06 -12.49
CA LYS A 258 2.88 -19.18 -11.57
C LYS A 258 3.83 -20.33 -11.94
N LYS A 259 3.30 -21.46 -12.45
CA LYS A 259 4.11 -22.59 -12.91
C LYS A 259 5.04 -22.17 -14.04
N GLU A 260 4.51 -21.47 -15.02
CA GLU A 260 5.32 -20.94 -16.11
C GLU A 260 6.38 -19.95 -15.61
N ALA A 261 6.04 -19.07 -14.66
CA ALA A 261 7.01 -18.13 -14.09
C ALA A 261 8.17 -18.84 -13.36
N LEU A 262 7.88 -19.92 -12.64
CA LEU A 262 8.86 -20.69 -11.87
C LEU A 262 9.75 -21.59 -12.75
N ASP A 263 9.27 -21.98 -13.92
CA ASP A 263 10.00 -22.92 -14.80
C ASP A 263 11.37 -22.37 -15.20
N ASN A 264 12.43 -23.12 -14.86
CA ASN A 264 13.82 -22.73 -15.10
C ASN A 264 14.25 -21.37 -14.48
N ALA A 265 13.61 -20.90 -13.42
CA ALA A 265 14.05 -19.74 -12.67
C ALA A 265 15.19 -20.11 -11.70
N ASP A 266 16.11 -19.16 -11.48
CA ASP A 266 17.19 -19.32 -10.50
C ASP A 266 16.70 -19.01 -9.08
N ALA A 267 15.71 -18.13 -8.94
CA ALA A 267 15.07 -17.81 -7.66
C ALA A 267 13.62 -17.40 -7.88
N VAL A 268 12.83 -17.47 -6.80
CA VAL A 268 11.48 -16.91 -6.74
C VAL A 268 11.40 -15.76 -5.76
N VAL A 269 10.65 -14.73 -6.13
CA VAL A 269 10.34 -13.55 -5.31
C VAL A 269 8.83 -13.48 -5.13
N ILE A 270 8.35 -13.53 -3.90
CA ILE A 270 6.95 -13.25 -3.56
C ILE A 270 6.85 -11.78 -3.15
N ALA A 271 6.30 -10.94 -4.03
CA ALA A 271 6.21 -9.51 -3.80
C ALA A 271 4.80 -9.04 -3.39
N THR A 272 3.76 -9.86 -3.65
CA THR A 272 2.38 -9.64 -3.20
C THR A 272 1.82 -10.92 -2.60
N GLU A 273 1.14 -10.81 -1.47
CA GLU A 273 0.65 -11.93 -0.66
C GLU A 273 -0.69 -12.53 -1.17
N TRP A 274 -0.73 -12.91 -2.46
CA TRP A 274 -1.87 -13.63 -3.00
C TRP A 274 -2.01 -15.02 -2.33
N SER A 275 -3.24 -15.45 -2.08
CA SER A 275 -3.52 -16.75 -1.44
C SER A 275 -2.90 -17.93 -2.20
N GLU A 276 -2.87 -17.86 -3.53
CA GLU A 276 -2.26 -18.90 -4.35
C GLU A 276 -0.72 -18.98 -4.20
N PHE A 277 -0.06 -17.89 -3.78
CA PHE A 277 1.39 -17.90 -3.51
C PHE A 277 1.67 -18.33 -2.07
N ALA A 278 0.77 -18.02 -1.13
CA ALA A 278 0.88 -18.44 0.26
C ALA A 278 0.54 -19.92 0.49
N SER A 279 0.01 -20.62 -0.52
CA SER A 279 -0.39 -22.03 -0.44
C SER A 279 0.44 -22.95 -1.35
N MET A 280 1.64 -22.53 -1.78
CA MET A 280 2.51 -23.39 -2.58
C MET A 280 3.15 -24.49 -1.71
N ASP A 281 3.33 -25.66 -2.32
CA ASP A 281 4.16 -26.71 -1.75
C ASP A 281 5.63 -26.29 -1.85
N LEU A 282 6.27 -26.03 -0.70
CA LEU A 282 7.64 -25.54 -0.64
C LEU A 282 8.68 -26.56 -1.13
N ALA A 283 8.45 -27.86 -0.95
CA ALA A 283 9.36 -28.90 -1.43
C ALA A 283 9.29 -29.00 -2.97
N ALA A 284 8.07 -28.95 -3.52
CA ALA A 284 7.88 -28.91 -4.97
C ALA A 284 8.45 -27.60 -5.56
N LEU A 285 8.28 -26.46 -4.87
CA LEU A 285 8.87 -25.19 -5.26
C LEU A 285 10.40 -25.27 -5.36
N GLY A 286 11.08 -25.78 -4.32
CA GLY A 286 12.53 -25.95 -4.31
C GLY A 286 13.03 -26.80 -5.46
N SER A 287 12.28 -27.88 -5.78
CA SER A 287 12.62 -28.79 -6.88
C SER A 287 12.39 -28.20 -8.28
N SER A 288 11.55 -27.16 -8.41
CA SER A 288 11.25 -26.51 -9.68
C SER A 288 12.25 -25.41 -10.07
N LEU A 289 13.06 -24.93 -9.11
CA LEU A 289 14.04 -23.87 -9.32
C LEU A 289 15.42 -24.47 -9.65
N ARG A 290 16.24 -23.74 -10.41
CA ARG A 290 17.66 -24.11 -10.63
C ARG A 290 18.48 -23.98 -9.34
N GLN A 291 18.17 -22.97 -8.53
CA GLN A 291 18.68 -22.80 -7.18
C GLN A 291 17.48 -22.68 -6.24
N PRO A 292 17.45 -23.40 -5.11
CA PRO A 292 16.30 -23.39 -4.21
C PRO A 292 16.28 -22.10 -3.35
N VAL A 293 16.15 -20.92 -3.98
CA VAL A 293 16.19 -19.61 -3.33
C VAL A 293 14.81 -18.94 -3.36
N LEU A 294 14.31 -18.57 -2.18
CA LEU A 294 13.03 -17.87 -1.99
C LEU A 294 13.24 -16.51 -1.32
N PHE A 295 12.92 -15.44 -2.03
CA PHE A 295 12.73 -14.11 -1.45
C PHE A 295 11.26 -13.91 -1.12
N ASP A 296 10.92 -14.05 0.14
CA ASP A 296 9.56 -13.85 0.63
C ASP A 296 9.43 -12.44 1.23
N LEU A 297 9.17 -11.46 0.37
CA LEU A 297 9.10 -10.05 0.77
C LEU A 297 7.85 -9.73 1.61
N ARG A 298 6.93 -10.69 1.75
CA ARG A 298 5.67 -10.54 2.49
C ARG A 298 5.58 -11.42 3.72
N ASN A 299 6.62 -12.25 3.95
CA ASN A 299 6.66 -13.20 5.06
C ASN A 299 5.40 -14.09 5.11
N VAL A 300 4.98 -14.62 3.95
CA VAL A 300 3.83 -15.53 3.85
C VAL A 300 4.16 -16.92 4.37
N TYR A 301 5.45 -17.26 4.42
CA TYR A 301 5.97 -18.50 4.96
C TYR A 301 6.84 -18.25 6.19
N ARG A 302 6.93 -19.24 7.05
CA ARG A 302 7.90 -19.23 8.14
C ARG A 302 9.27 -19.65 7.61
N LYS A 303 10.31 -18.97 8.04
CA LYS A 303 11.70 -19.31 7.69
C LYS A 303 12.02 -20.79 7.94
N SER A 304 11.64 -21.30 9.12
CA SER A 304 11.87 -22.71 9.48
C SER A 304 11.17 -23.70 8.55
N GLU A 305 9.97 -23.38 8.04
CA GLU A 305 9.24 -24.22 7.09
C GLU A 305 9.94 -24.25 5.74
N ALA A 306 10.38 -23.08 5.25
CA ALA A 306 11.10 -22.98 3.99
C ALA A 306 12.48 -23.67 4.04
N GLU A 307 13.23 -23.47 5.11
CA GLU A 307 14.53 -24.12 5.31
C GLU A 307 14.40 -25.66 5.46
N THR A 308 13.35 -26.15 6.15
CA THR A 308 13.05 -27.58 6.25
C THR A 308 12.73 -28.19 4.88
N ALA A 309 12.10 -27.42 3.99
CA ALA A 309 11.83 -27.80 2.59
C ALA A 309 13.08 -27.68 1.68
N GLY A 310 14.23 -27.30 2.20
CA GLY A 310 15.48 -27.17 1.46
C GLY A 310 15.65 -25.84 0.70
N LEU A 311 14.85 -24.83 1.02
CA LEU A 311 14.95 -23.52 0.42
C LEU A 311 15.90 -22.60 1.21
N GLU A 312 16.77 -21.88 0.51
CA GLU A 312 17.47 -20.72 1.05
C GLU A 312 16.47 -19.57 1.15
N TYR A 313 16.14 -19.14 2.37
CA TYR A 313 15.03 -18.22 2.62
C TYR A 313 15.50 -16.82 2.99
N TYR A 314 14.94 -15.83 2.29
CA TYR A 314 15.15 -14.40 2.53
C TYR A 314 13.79 -13.70 2.78
N GLY A 315 13.40 -13.60 4.03
CA GLY A 315 12.24 -12.82 4.44
C GLY A 315 12.58 -11.34 4.66
N THR A 316 11.56 -10.55 5.03
CA THR A 316 11.75 -9.16 5.44
C THR A 316 11.87 -9.09 6.96
N GLY A 317 13.08 -8.86 7.48
CA GLY A 317 13.34 -8.71 8.91
C GLY A 317 13.46 -10.04 9.68
N VAL A 318 13.73 -11.16 9.00
CA VAL A 318 13.86 -12.51 9.63
C VAL A 318 15.05 -13.28 9.10
#